data_78568faf362a1879477ab8ccab39bb16
#
_entry.id   78568faf362a1879477ab8ccab39bb16
#
_cell.length_a   1.000
_cell.length_b   1.000
_cell.length_c   1.000
_cell.angle_alpha   90.00
_cell.angle_beta   90.00
_cell.angle_gamma   90.00
#
_symmetry.space_group_name_H-M   'P 1'
#
loop_
_entity.id
_entity.type
_entity.pdbx_description
1 polymer ?
#
loop_
_entity_poly.entity_id
_entity_poly.type
_entity_poly.pdbx_seq_one_letter_code
_entity_poly.pdbx_strand_id
1 'polypeptide(L)'
;MIGLVLAAGAGRRLRPYTDTLPKALVPVGSRDDESTTVLDLTLGNFAEVGLTEVAVVVGYRKEAVYERQAALESRYGVKLTLIDNDKAEEWNNAYSLWCARDVLAEGVILANGDTVHPVSVERSLLAARGEERRIILALDTVKNLADEEMKVITEPGRGVRRITKLMEPAEATGEYIGVTLIEGSAAADLADALRTTFERDPDLYYEDGYQELVNRGFTIDTTPIGDVPWVEIDNHDDLARGRGIACLY
;
A
#
# COMPACT_ATOMS: atom_id res chain seq x y z
N MET A 1 15.37 -6.86 -2.92
CA MET A 1 14.00 -6.42 -2.55
C MET A 1 14.06 -4.99 -2.11
N ILE A 2 13.12 -4.15 -2.53
CA ILE A 2 13.06 -2.72 -2.22
C ILE A 2 11.70 -2.36 -1.59
N GLY A 3 11.58 -1.17 -1.01
CA GLY A 3 10.28 -0.61 -0.64
C GLY A 3 9.56 -0.02 -1.87
N LEU A 4 8.23 -0.07 -1.90
CA LEU A 4 7.40 0.60 -2.90
C LEU A 4 6.22 1.29 -2.22
N VAL A 5 6.04 2.58 -2.46
CA VAL A 5 4.92 3.36 -1.92
C VAL A 5 4.05 3.89 -3.04
N LEU A 6 2.73 3.69 -2.95
CA LEU A 6 1.77 4.33 -3.84
C LEU A 6 1.31 5.66 -3.22
N ALA A 7 1.86 6.77 -3.68
CA ALA A 7 1.65 8.10 -3.13
C ALA A 7 1.08 9.10 -4.17
N ALA A 8 0.45 8.59 -5.24
CA ALA A 8 -0.06 9.42 -6.33
C ALA A 8 -1.44 10.05 -6.06
N GLY A 9 -2.14 9.61 -5.02
CA GLY A 9 -3.54 9.96 -4.75
C GLY A 9 -3.76 11.39 -4.26
N ALA A 10 -4.87 12.02 -4.72
CA ALA A 10 -5.23 13.39 -4.38
C ALA A 10 -5.85 13.58 -2.99
N GLY A 11 -6.46 12.52 -2.40
CA GLY A 11 -7.07 12.61 -1.06
C GLY A 11 -8.11 13.71 -0.92
N ARG A 12 -9.01 13.90 -1.89
CA ARG A 12 -9.95 15.06 -1.97
C ARG A 12 -10.83 15.23 -0.73
N ARG A 13 -11.10 14.15 0.02
CA ARG A 13 -11.88 14.17 1.27
C ARG A 13 -11.12 14.76 2.47
N LEU A 14 -9.80 14.94 2.34
CA LEU A 14 -8.92 15.53 3.37
C LEU A 14 -8.68 17.04 3.18
N ARG A 15 -9.37 17.68 2.25
CA ARG A 15 -9.29 19.14 2.11
C ARG A 15 -9.65 19.84 3.43
N PRO A 16 -8.97 20.95 3.78
CA PRO A 16 -8.04 21.75 2.99
C PRO A 16 -6.58 21.24 2.95
N TYR A 17 -6.18 20.22 3.73
CA TYR A 17 -4.78 19.74 3.75
C TYR A 17 -4.28 19.37 2.34
N THR A 18 -5.13 18.70 1.56
CA THR A 18 -4.77 18.21 0.22
C THR A 18 -5.03 19.23 -0.90
N ASP A 19 -5.29 20.48 -0.60
CA ASP A 19 -5.29 21.54 -1.62
C ASP A 19 -3.87 21.81 -2.15
N THR A 20 -2.85 21.60 -1.30
CA THR A 20 -1.44 21.88 -1.62
C THR A 20 -0.51 20.68 -1.48
N LEU A 21 -0.94 19.58 -0.84
CA LEU A 21 -0.14 18.39 -0.57
C LEU A 21 -0.81 17.15 -1.16
N PRO A 22 -0.05 16.14 -1.63
CA PRO A 22 -0.59 14.82 -1.89
C PRO A 22 -0.98 14.15 -0.56
N LYS A 23 -1.92 13.19 -0.59
CA LYS A 23 -2.44 12.49 0.58
C LYS A 23 -1.34 11.93 1.50
N ALA A 24 -0.29 11.35 0.92
CA ALA A 24 0.82 10.76 1.65
C ALA A 24 1.68 11.76 2.45
N LEU A 25 1.59 13.05 2.13
CA LEU A 25 2.28 14.14 2.86
C LEU A 25 1.38 14.89 3.84
N VAL A 26 0.15 14.41 4.09
CA VAL A 26 -0.69 14.98 5.15
C VAL A 26 -0.08 14.63 6.52
N PRO A 27 0.14 15.62 7.41
CA PRO A 27 0.72 15.36 8.72
C PRO A 27 -0.19 14.52 9.62
N VAL A 28 0.36 13.42 10.11
CA VAL A 28 -0.26 12.53 11.10
C VAL A 28 0.43 12.63 12.45
N GLY A 29 1.63 13.21 12.50
CA GLY A 29 2.44 13.29 13.70
C GLY A 29 3.11 11.96 14.04
N SER A 30 3.96 12.02 15.06
CA SER A 30 4.54 10.87 15.76
C SER A 30 4.79 11.28 17.20
N ARG A 31 5.35 10.38 18.02
CA ARG A 31 5.68 10.71 19.42
C ARG A 31 6.59 11.94 19.56
N ASP A 32 7.51 12.11 18.61
CA ASP A 32 8.60 13.09 18.71
C ASP A 32 8.47 14.26 17.72
N ASP A 33 7.58 14.16 16.73
CA ASP A 33 7.49 15.16 15.64
C ASP A 33 6.06 15.24 15.07
N GLU A 34 5.37 16.33 15.34
CA GLU A 34 4.01 16.60 14.84
C GLU A 34 3.94 16.78 13.31
N SER A 35 5.06 17.03 12.64
CA SER A 35 5.14 17.20 11.19
C SER A 35 5.30 15.89 10.43
N THR A 36 5.46 14.76 11.12
CA THR A 36 5.58 13.42 10.52
C THR A 36 4.36 13.10 9.67
N THR A 37 4.59 12.64 8.45
CA THR A 37 3.53 12.27 7.48
C THR A 37 3.39 10.76 7.37
N VAL A 38 2.37 10.26 6.66
CA VAL A 38 2.25 8.81 6.38
C VAL A 38 3.47 8.31 5.63
N LEU A 39 3.96 9.08 4.63
CA LEU A 39 5.18 8.71 3.90
C LEU A 39 6.40 8.61 4.83
N ASP A 40 6.53 9.52 5.79
CA ASP A 40 7.60 9.46 6.81
C ASP A 40 7.55 8.16 7.60
N LEU A 41 6.37 7.75 8.09
CA LEU A 41 6.19 6.51 8.85
C LEU A 41 6.53 5.28 8.01
N THR A 42 6.05 5.23 6.77
CA THR A 42 6.32 4.11 5.85
C THR A 42 7.82 3.98 5.55
N LEU A 43 8.51 5.10 5.29
CA LEU A 43 9.96 5.10 5.07
C LEU A 43 10.73 4.64 6.32
N GLY A 44 10.27 5.06 7.51
CA GLY A 44 10.81 4.58 8.78
C GLY A 44 10.67 3.07 8.94
N ASN A 45 9.49 2.52 8.66
CA ASN A 45 9.23 1.08 8.69
C ASN A 45 10.15 0.32 7.72
N PHE A 46 10.27 0.80 6.48
CA PHE A 46 11.13 0.18 5.48
C PHE A 46 12.61 0.20 5.90
N ALA A 47 13.10 1.34 6.39
CA ALA A 47 14.47 1.44 6.91
C ALA A 47 14.74 0.47 8.07
N GLU A 48 13.78 0.33 8.99
CA GLU A 48 13.91 -0.55 10.16
C GLU A 48 13.98 -2.04 9.79
N VAL A 49 13.36 -2.45 8.68
CA VAL A 49 13.48 -3.82 8.15
C VAL A 49 14.61 -3.98 7.13
N GLY A 50 15.42 -2.95 6.94
CA GLY A 50 16.62 -3.00 6.08
C GLY A 50 16.35 -2.75 4.59
N LEU A 51 15.19 -2.21 4.22
CA LEU A 51 14.89 -1.78 2.85
C LEU A 51 15.39 -0.35 2.66
N THR A 52 16.61 -0.20 2.14
CA THR A 52 17.27 1.09 1.97
C THR A 52 17.09 1.71 0.59
N GLU A 53 16.56 0.97 -0.37
CA GLU A 53 16.11 1.48 -1.67
C GLU A 53 14.59 1.47 -1.69
N VAL A 54 13.97 2.61 -2.04
CA VAL A 54 12.51 2.77 -2.04
C VAL A 54 12.07 3.48 -3.31
N ALA A 55 11.13 2.88 -4.03
CA ALA A 55 10.41 3.55 -5.11
C ALA A 55 9.14 4.20 -4.56
N VAL A 56 8.83 5.40 -5.00
CA VAL A 56 7.59 6.10 -4.62
C VAL A 56 6.86 6.53 -5.88
N VAL A 57 5.67 6.00 -6.11
CA VAL A 57 4.82 6.44 -7.22
C VAL A 57 4.12 7.73 -6.83
N VAL A 58 4.39 8.80 -7.56
CA VAL A 58 3.88 10.15 -7.30
C VAL A 58 2.98 10.61 -8.44
N GLY A 59 2.07 11.55 -8.17
CA GLY A 59 1.15 12.05 -9.18
C GLY A 59 0.55 13.39 -8.78
N TYR A 60 -0.57 13.43 -8.09
CA TYR A 60 -1.16 14.66 -7.60
C TYR A 60 -0.18 15.42 -6.69
N ARG A 61 0.07 16.72 -7.00
CA ARG A 61 1.01 17.57 -6.25
C ARG A 61 2.39 16.95 -6.04
N LYS A 62 2.88 16.20 -7.02
CA LYS A 62 4.15 15.47 -6.96
C LYS A 62 5.35 16.36 -6.61
N GLU A 63 5.31 17.63 -6.98
CA GLU A 63 6.36 18.61 -6.69
C GLU A 63 6.68 18.67 -5.19
N ALA A 64 5.66 18.56 -4.33
CA ALA A 64 5.85 18.55 -2.88
C ALA A 64 6.65 17.33 -2.38
N VAL A 65 6.57 16.18 -3.07
CA VAL A 65 7.40 15.00 -2.78
C VAL A 65 8.82 15.22 -3.27
N TYR A 66 8.99 15.73 -4.51
CA TYR A 66 10.32 16.06 -5.07
C TYR A 66 11.09 17.05 -4.18
N GLU A 67 10.42 18.10 -3.68
CA GLU A 67 11.03 19.09 -2.79
C GLU A 67 11.50 18.48 -1.47
N ARG A 68 10.84 17.44 -0.97
CA ARG A 68 11.19 16.75 0.28
C ARG A 68 12.17 15.59 0.10
N GLN A 69 12.44 15.14 -1.12
CA GLN A 69 13.20 13.92 -1.39
C GLN A 69 14.51 13.85 -0.62
N ALA A 70 15.39 14.86 -0.78
CA ALA A 70 16.71 14.86 -0.13
C ALA A 70 16.61 14.84 1.42
N ALA A 71 15.61 15.52 1.99
CA ALA A 71 15.39 15.52 3.43
C ALA A 71 14.91 14.15 3.93
N LEU A 72 14.01 13.49 3.20
CA LEU A 72 13.51 12.15 3.52
C LEU A 72 14.64 11.11 3.41
N GLU A 73 15.43 11.16 2.34
CA GLU A 73 16.61 10.27 2.17
C GLU A 73 17.61 10.42 3.32
N SER A 74 17.91 11.66 3.70
CA SER A 74 18.83 11.94 4.81
C SER A 74 18.28 11.49 6.15
N ARG A 75 16.97 11.69 6.40
CA ARG A 75 16.32 11.38 7.67
C ARG A 75 16.25 9.88 7.93
N TYR A 76 15.88 9.10 6.90
CA TYR A 76 15.61 7.66 7.03
C TYR A 76 16.76 6.78 6.55
N GLY A 77 17.83 7.36 5.97
CA GLY A 77 18.95 6.59 5.43
C GLY A 77 18.55 5.71 4.24
N VAL A 78 17.58 6.15 3.46
CA VAL A 78 17.08 5.46 2.27
C VAL A 78 17.44 6.25 0.99
N LYS A 79 17.42 5.56 -0.14
CA LYS A 79 17.53 6.18 -1.47
C LYS A 79 16.16 6.10 -2.15
N LEU A 80 15.63 7.24 -2.59
CA LEU A 80 14.32 7.33 -3.21
C LEU A 80 14.43 7.38 -4.74
N THR A 81 13.62 6.56 -5.40
CA THR A 81 13.35 6.66 -6.84
C THR A 81 11.89 7.09 -7.01
N LEU A 82 11.67 8.32 -7.49
CA LEU A 82 10.32 8.83 -7.74
C LEU A 82 9.85 8.41 -9.13
N ILE A 83 8.67 7.82 -9.21
CA ILE A 83 8.03 7.32 -10.45
C ILE A 83 6.78 8.13 -10.70
N ASP A 84 6.73 8.84 -11.81
CA ASP A 84 5.58 9.67 -12.15
C ASP A 84 4.41 8.84 -12.67
N ASN A 85 3.22 9.04 -12.09
CA ASN A 85 1.95 8.62 -12.65
C ASN A 85 1.31 9.84 -13.34
N ASP A 86 1.30 9.86 -14.66
CA ASP A 86 0.73 10.92 -15.49
C ASP A 86 -0.80 10.91 -15.57
N LYS A 87 -1.44 9.86 -15.03
CA LYS A 87 -2.90 9.67 -15.00
C LYS A 87 -3.50 9.73 -13.58
N ALA A 88 -2.74 10.16 -12.59
CA ALA A 88 -3.12 10.10 -11.18
C ALA A 88 -4.43 10.84 -10.82
N GLU A 89 -4.83 11.84 -11.61
CA GLU A 89 -6.08 12.58 -11.42
C GLU A 89 -7.27 12.03 -12.22
N GLU A 90 -6.99 11.20 -13.21
CA GLU A 90 -7.97 10.67 -14.16
C GLU A 90 -8.28 9.18 -13.92
N TRP A 91 -7.27 8.40 -13.51
CA TRP A 91 -7.32 6.95 -13.36
C TRP A 91 -7.05 6.52 -11.92
N ASN A 92 -7.54 5.34 -11.56
CA ASN A 92 -7.35 4.78 -10.23
C ASN A 92 -5.97 4.10 -10.07
N ASN A 93 -5.74 3.49 -8.91
CA ASN A 93 -4.42 3.04 -8.46
C ASN A 93 -3.89 1.76 -9.14
N ALA A 94 -4.71 1.04 -9.95
CA ALA A 94 -4.20 -0.04 -10.81
C ALA A 94 -3.11 0.47 -11.76
N TYR A 95 -3.31 1.64 -12.34
CA TYR A 95 -2.30 2.28 -13.18
C TYR A 95 -1.10 2.78 -12.37
N SER A 96 -1.32 3.26 -11.13
CA SER A 96 -0.21 3.66 -10.25
C SER A 96 0.76 2.51 -10.00
N LEU A 97 0.25 1.32 -9.66
CA LEU A 97 1.11 0.15 -9.46
C LEU A 97 1.76 -0.30 -10.76
N TRP A 98 1.07 -0.22 -11.89
CA TRP A 98 1.65 -0.53 -13.19
C TRP A 98 2.78 0.42 -13.61
N CYS A 99 2.74 1.70 -13.22
CA CYS A 99 3.84 2.64 -13.45
C CYS A 99 5.14 2.15 -12.79
N ALA A 100 5.04 1.42 -11.66
CA ALA A 100 6.18 0.83 -10.96
C ALA A 100 6.62 -0.55 -11.50
N ARG A 101 6.07 -1.05 -12.61
CA ARG A 101 6.32 -2.40 -13.14
C ARG A 101 7.80 -2.75 -13.32
N ASP A 102 8.63 -1.77 -13.67
CA ASP A 102 10.05 -2.00 -13.94
C ASP A 102 10.84 -2.32 -12.64
N VAL A 103 10.37 -1.81 -11.49
CA VAL A 103 10.98 -2.09 -10.19
C VAL A 103 10.42 -3.33 -9.50
N LEU A 104 9.29 -3.87 -9.95
CA LEU A 104 8.72 -5.09 -9.39
C LEU A 104 9.66 -6.30 -9.53
N ALA A 105 10.52 -6.31 -10.56
CA ALA A 105 11.51 -7.37 -10.77
C ALA A 105 12.54 -7.50 -9.65
N GLU A 106 12.79 -6.44 -8.88
CA GLU A 106 13.66 -6.46 -7.70
C GLU A 106 13.04 -7.20 -6.50
N GLY A 107 11.72 -7.51 -6.60
CA GLY A 107 10.89 -7.85 -5.46
C GLY A 107 10.64 -6.62 -4.59
N VAL A 108 9.41 -6.45 -4.12
CA VAL A 108 9.04 -5.26 -3.35
C VAL A 108 8.22 -5.61 -2.11
N ILE A 109 8.31 -4.77 -1.07
CA ILE A 109 7.22 -4.57 -0.12
C ILE A 109 6.49 -3.31 -0.55
N LEU A 110 5.28 -3.48 -1.04
CA LEU A 110 4.35 -2.41 -1.38
C LEU A 110 3.64 -1.93 -0.12
N ALA A 111 3.51 -0.62 0.05
CA ALA A 111 2.61 0.00 1.02
C ALA A 111 1.80 1.12 0.36
N ASN A 112 0.51 1.21 0.69
CA ASN A 112 -0.31 2.35 0.32
C ASN A 112 0.16 3.61 1.07
N GLY A 113 0.21 4.74 0.37
CA GLY A 113 0.67 6.01 0.92
C GLY A 113 -0.32 6.70 1.87
N ASP A 114 -1.34 6.00 2.31
CA ASP A 114 -2.41 6.47 3.20
C ASP A 114 -2.67 5.53 4.38
N THR A 115 -1.91 4.44 4.50
CA THR A 115 -2.07 3.47 5.59
C THR A 115 -1.03 3.73 6.69
N VAL A 116 -1.49 4.03 7.90
CA VAL A 116 -0.66 4.10 9.11
C VAL A 116 -0.69 2.73 9.79
N HIS A 117 0.46 2.11 9.94
CA HIS A 117 0.62 0.78 10.54
C HIS A 117 2.00 0.61 11.19
N PRO A 118 2.17 -0.31 12.17
CA PRO A 118 3.46 -0.58 12.78
C PRO A 118 4.37 -1.42 11.88
N VAL A 119 5.67 -1.31 12.09
CA VAL A 119 6.72 -2.08 11.40
C VAL A 119 6.59 -3.61 11.54
N SER A 120 5.82 -4.07 12.52
CA SER A 120 5.52 -5.50 12.68
C SER A 120 4.79 -6.10 11.47
N VAL A 121 4.12 -5.28 10.66
CA VAL A 121 3.45 -5.71 9.41
C VAL A 121 4.49 -6.15 8.38
N GLU A 122 5.50 -5.31 8.10
CA GLU A 122 6.61 -5.65 7.20
C GLU A 122 7.38 -6.87 7.70
N ARG A 123 7.63 -6.96 9.01
CA ARG A 123 8.27 -8.12 9.63
C ARG A 123 7.47 -9.41 9.44
N SER A 124 6.13 -9.34 9.57
CA SER A 124 5.25 -10.49 9.35
C SER A 124 5.28 -10.95 7.89
N LEU A 125 5.27 -10.02 6.94
CA LEU A 125 5.40 -10.32 5.52
C LEU A 125 6.75 -10.97 5.20
N LEU A 126 7.86 -10.42 5.70
CA LEU A 126 9.19 -10.97 5.51
C LEU A 126 9.34 -12.36 6.14
N ALA A 127 8.76 -12.58 7.31
CA ALA A 127 8.76 -13.89 7.99
C ALA A 127 7.91 -14.94 7.25
N ALA A 128 6.88 -14.49 6.52
CA ALA A 128 5.99 -15.35 5.73
C ALA A 128 6.56 -15.74 4.36
N ARG A 129 7.71 -15.19 3.94
CA ARG A 129 8.36 -15.55 2.66
C ARG A 129 8.63 -17.04 2.56
N GLY A 130 8.56 -17.56 1.34
CA GLY A 130 8.87 -18.95 1.02
C GLY A 130 9.06 -19.11 -0.48
N GLU A 131 9.72 -20.20 -0.92
CA GLU A 131 10.07 -20.42 -2.33
C GLU A 131 8.86 -20.43 -3.28
N GLU A 132 7.70 -20.89 -2.78
CA GLU A 132 6.47 -20.98 -3.57
C GLU A 132 5.56 -19.75 -3.42
N ARG A 133 5.84 -18.87 -2.44
CA ARG A 133 5.01 -17.70 -2.15
C ARG A 133 5.52 -16.49 -2.92
N ARG A 134 4.79 -16.13 -3.96
CA ARG A 134 5.19 -15.05 -4.88
C ARG A 134 4.53 -13.70 -4.59
N ILE A 135 3.31 -13.71 -4.03
CA ILE A 135 2.60 -12.52 -3.55
C ILE A 135 1.96 -12.87 -2.20
N ILE A 136 2.17 -12.02 -1.19
CA ILE A 136 1.64 -12.22 0.16
C ILE A 136 0.97 -10.93 0.63
N LEU A 137 -0.33 -10.97 0.89
CA LEU A 137 -1.09 -9.84 1.42
C LEU A 137 -1.05 -9.79 2.95
N ALA A 138 -0.84 -8.61 3.52
CA ALA A 138 -1.05 -8.36 4.94
C ALA A 138 -2.55 -8.26 5.23
N LEU A 139 -3.07 -9.12 6.11
CA LEU A 139 -4.51 -9.27 6.36
C LEU A 139 -4.85 -9.02 7.82
N ASP A 140 -5.75 -8.08 8.08
CA ASP A 140 -6.40 -7.94 9.38
C ASP A 140 -7.56 -8.94 9.48
N THR A 141 -7.43 -9.90 10.40
CA THR A 141 -8.44 -10.93 10.67
C THR A 141 -9.15 -10.75 12.01
N VAL A 142 -8.90 -9.62 12.68
CA VAL A 142 -9.39 -9.36 14.05
C VAL A 142 -10.51 -8.32 14.05
N LYS A 143 -10.38 -7.28 13.22
CA LYS A 143 -11.32 -6.17 13.11
C LYS A 143 -12.70 -6.62 12.62
N ASN A 144 -13.76 -6.00 13.14
CA ASN A 144 -15.09 -6.12 12.55
C ASN A 144 -15.14 -5.33 11.24
N LEU A 145 -15.49 -5.99 10.16
CA LEU A 145 -15.48 -5.42 8.83
C LEU A 145 -16.73 -4.58 8.54
N ALA A 146 -16.54 -3.49 7.80
CA ALA A 146 -17.60 -2.63 7.25
C ALA A 146 -17.67 -2.75 5.71
N ASP A 147 -18.63 -2.05 5.10
CA ASP A 147 -18.94 -2.20 3.67
C ASP A 147 -17.83 -1.65 2.75
N GLU A 148 -17.17 -0.57 3.15
CA GLU A 148 -16.17 0.14 2.32
C GLU A 148 -14.78 -0.49 2.31
N GLU A 149 -14.53 -1.49 3.16
CA GLU A 149 -13.23 -2.10 3.35
C GLU A 149 -12.85 -3.06 2.21
N MET A 150 -11.54 -3.23 1.97
CA MET A 150 -11.04 -4.18 0.97
C MET A 150 -11.04 -5.60 1.54
N LYS A 151 -12.16 -6.28 1.34
CA LYS A 151 -12.45 -7.61 1.91
C LYS A 151 -11.78 -8.73 1.11
N VAL A 152 -11.30 -9.74 1.83
CA VAL A 152 -10.62 -10.91 1.26
C VAL A 152 -11.28 -12.19 1.75
N ILE A 153 -11.55 -13.13 0.83
CA ILE A 153 -11.88 -14.53 1.14
C ILE A 153 -10.65 -15.38 0.84
N THR A 154 -10.21 -16.18 1.80
CA THR A 154 -9.14 -17.16 1.63
C THR A 154 -9.69 -18.59 1.70
N GLU A 155 -8.99 -19.51 1.02
CA GLU A 155 -9.29 -20.95 1.07
C GLU A 155 -8.04 -21.71 1.53
N PRO A 156 -8.13 -22.59 2.53
CA PRO A 156 -6.99 -23.36 3.01
C PRO A 156 -6.28 -24.12 1.87
N GLY A 157 -4.97 -23.91 1.77
CA GLY A 157 -4.14 -24.53 0.72
C GLY A 157 -4.25 -23.92 -0.67
N ARG A 158 -5.10 -22.90 -0.87
CA ARG A 158 -5.29 -22.23 -2.16
C ARG A 158 -5.06 -20.72 -2.13
N GLY A 159 -4.90 -20.14 -0.92
CA GLY A 159 -4.72 -18.70 -0.74
C GLY A 159 -5.99 -17.89 -0.99
N VAL A 160 -5.81 -16.70 -1.57
CA VAL A 160 -6.90 -15.78 -1.89
C VAL A 160 -7.81 -16.35 -2.97
N ARG A 161 -9.11 -16.35 -2.69
CA ARG A 161 -10.18 -16.71 -3.64
C ARG A 161 -10.85 -15.48 -4.21
N ARG A 162 -11.07 -14.48 -3.36
CA ARG A 162 -11.71 -13.23 -3.76
C ARG A 162 -11.14 -12.07 -2.96
N ILE A 163 -10.93 -10.95 -3.65
CA ILE A 163 -10.56 -9.67 -3.07
C ILE A 163 -11.42 -8.58 -3.72
N THR A 164 -12.20 -7.87 -2.93
CA THR A 164 -13.10 -6.81 -3.43
C THR A 164 -13.74 -6.04 -2.28
N LYS A 165 -14.13 -4.81 -2.54
CA LYS A 165 -15.02 -4.03 -1.65
C LYS A 165 -16.48 -4.49 -1.73
N LEU A 166 -16.87 -5.16 -2.81
CA LEU A 166 -18.27 -5.49 -3.15
C LEU A 166 -18.73 -6.86 -2.64
N MET A 167 -18.34 -7.26 -1.43
CA MET A 167 -18.87 -8.47 -0.79
C MET A 167 -19.44 -8.16 0.59
N GLU A 168 -20.33 -9.01 1.07
CA GLU A 168 -20.85 -8.92 2.43
C GLU A 168 -19.72 -9.11 3.45
N PRO A 169 -19.59 -8.24 4.47
CA PRO A 169 -18.54 -8.34 5.49
C PRO A 169 -18.48 -9.71 6.17
N ALA A 170 -19.62 -10.33 6.40
CA ALA A 170 -19.72 -11.64 7.07
C ALA A 170 -19.12 -12.81 6.26
N GLU A 171 -18.91 -12.64 4.96
CA GLU A 171 -18.29 -13.67 4.09
C GLU A 171 -16.76 -13.60 4.09
N ALA A 172 -16.19 -12.47 4.51
CA ALA A 172 -14.77 -12.22 4.42
C ALA A 172 -13.97 -12.94 5.51
N THR A 173 -12.78 -13.39 5.16
CA THR A 173 -11.77 -13.90 6.09
C THR A 173 -11.09 -12.74 6.84
N GLY A 174 -10.98 -11.56 6.22
CA GLY A 174 -10.37 -10.37 6.79
C GLY A 174 -10.30 -9.22 5.79
N GLU A 175 -9.64 -8.14 6.22
CA GLU A 175 -9.38 -6.94 5.44
C GLU A 175 -7.92 -6.88 4.96
N TYR A 176 -7.73 -6.62 3.68
CA TYR A 176 -6.42 -6.28 3.14
C TYR A 176 -6.08 -4.82 3.49
N ILE A 177 -4.95 -4.62 4.17
CA ILE A 177 -4.58 -3.32 4.75
C ILE A 177 -3.73 -2.43 3.83
N GLY A 178 -3.57 -2.80 2.55
CA GLY A 178 -2.77 -2.02 1.60
C GLY A 178 -1.26 -2.28 1.71
N VAL A 179 -0.82 -3.38 2.34
CA VAL A 179 0.61 -3.74 2.43
C VAL A 179 0.80 -5.15 1.89
N THR A 180 1.70 -5.30 0.91
CA THR A 180 1.91 -6.56 0.18
C THR A 180 3.39 -6.84 -0.05
N LEU A 181 3.83 -8.06 0.15
CA LEU A 181 5.11 -8.54 -0.37
C LEU A 181 4.90 -9.14 -1.75
N ILE A 182 5.68 -8.69 -2.74
CA ILE A 182 5.67 -9.16 -4.13
C ILE A 182 7.08 -9.61 -4.49
N GLU A 183 7.27 -10.88 -4.77
CA GLU A 183 8.55 -11.40 -5.26
C GLU A 183 8.77 -11.03 -6.74
N GLY A 184 10.02 -10.81 -7.13
CA GLY A 184 10.37 -10.44 -8.51
C GLY A 184 9.88 -11.45 -9.55
N SER A 185 9.73 -12.72 -9.18
CA SER A 185 9.18 -13.77 -10.05
C SER A 185 7.70 -13.57 -10.41
N ALA A 186 6.96 -12.72 -9.66
CA ALA A 186 5.58 -12.36 -9.96
C ALA A 186 5.44 -11.12 -10.85
N ALA A 187 6.53 -10.38 -11.07
CA ALA A 187 6.51 -9.05 -11.68
C ALA A 187 5.81 -9.01 -13.05
N ALA A 188 6.16 -9.95 -13.93
CA ALA A 188 5.60 -9.99 -15.30
C ALA A 188 4.12 -10.33 -15.30
N ASP A 189 3.71 -11.33 -14.50
CA ASP A 189 2.31 -11.76 -14.39
C ASP A 189 1.45 -10.61 -13.81
N LEU A 190 1.96 -9.94 -12.77
CA LEU A 190 1.28 -8.82 -12.13
C LEU A 190 1.16 -7.62 -13.07
N ALA A 191 2.24 -7.25 -13.77
CA ALA A 191 2.21 -6.13 -14.70
C ALA A 191 1.20 -6.36 -15.84
N ASP A 192 1.07 -7.59 -16.34
CA ASP A 192 0.09 -7.95 -17.37
C ASP A 192 -1.34 -7.95 -16.82
N ALA A 193 -1.55 -8.46 -15.61
CA ALA A 193 -2.86 -8.41 -14.95
C ALA A 193 -3.32 -6.97 -14.68
N LEU A 194 -2.44 -6.10 -14.18
CA LEU A 194 -2.73 -4.68 -13.97
C LEU A 194 -3.08 -3.98 -15.27
N ARG A 195 -2.32 -4.24 -16.35
CA ARG A 195 -2.63 -3.69 -17.68
C ARG A 195 -4.03 -4.10 -18.14
N THR A 196 -4.36 -5.38 -18.07
CA THR A 196 -5.70 -5.89 -18.39
C THR A 196 -6.79 -5.21 -17.56
N THR A 197 -6.49 -4.92 -16.28
CA THR A 197 -7.42 -4.29 -15.34
C THR A 197 -7.75 -2.85 -15.76
N PHE A 198 -6.75 -1.96 -15.89
CA PHE A 198 -7.01 -0.57 -16.22
C PHE A 198 -7.42 -0.34 -17.69
N GLU A 199 -7.02 -1.23 -18.63
CA GLU A 199 -7.51 -1.19 -20.01
C GLU A 199 -8.99 -1.58 -20.10
N ARG A 200 -9.48 -2.44 -19.20
CA ARG A 200 -10.90 -2.79 -19.09
C ARG A 200 -11.71 -1.64 -18.51
N ASP A 201 -11.22 -1.02 -17.42
CA ASP A 201 -11.85 0.10 -16.75
C ASP A 201 -10.78 0.87 -15.93
N PRO A 202 -10.48 2.13 -16.27
CA PRO A 202 -9.47 2.93 -15.58
C PRO A 202 -9.83 3.27 -14.13
N ASP A 203 -11.08 3.11 -13.70
CA ASP A 203 -11.53 3.34 -12.33
C ASP A 203 -11.28 2.14 -11.39
N LEU A 204 -10.76 1.02 -11.92
CA LEU A 204 -10.45 -0.17 -11.12
C LEU A 204 -9.19 0.01 -10.28
N TYR A 205 -9.18 -0.72 -9.15
CA TYR A 205 -8.08 -0.76 -8.19
C TYR A 205 -7.02 -1.79 -8.58
N TYR A 206 -5.81 -1.69 -8.02
CA TYR A 206 -4.79 -2.72 -8.21
C TYR A 206 -5.18 -4.05 -7.55
N GLU A 207 -6.06 -4.05 -6.58
CA GLU A 207 -6.67 -5.24 -5.98
C GLU A 207 -7.54 -5.99 -6.98
N ASP A 208 -8.15 -5.30 -7.95
CA ASP A 208 -8.81 -5.95 -9.09
C ASP A 208 -7.77 -6.65 -9.99
N GLY A 209 -6.53 -6.12 -10.05
CA GLY A 209 -5.40 -6.79 -10.69
C GLY A 209 -4.97 -8.06 -9.94
N TYR A 210 -5.00 -8.05 -8.61
CA TYR A 210 -4.81 -9.28 -7.82
C TYR A 210 -5.93 -10.28 -8.08
N GLN A 211 -7.19 -9.83 -8.14
CA GLN A 211 -8.31 -10.71 -8.49
C GLN A 211 -8.15 -11.30 -9.90
N GLU A 212 -7.65 -10.52 -10.85
CA GLU A 212 -7.36 -11.00 -12.20
C GLU A 212 -6.31 -12.11 -12.19
N LEU A 213 -5.23 -11.97 -11.39
CA LEU A 213 -4.24 -13.05 -11.19
C LEU A 213 -4.87 -14.32 -10.61
N VAL A 214 -5.71 -14.19 -9.59
CA VAL A 214 -6.45 -15.32 -8.98
C VAL A 214 -7.33 -16.01 -10.03
N ASN A 215 -8.04 -15.24 -10.84
CA ASN A 215 -8.88 -15.78 -11.93
C ASN A 215 -8.08 -16.57 -12.98
N ARG A 216 -6.81 -16.19 -13.20
CA ARG A 216 -5.87 -16.91 -14.08
C ARG A 216 -5.21 -18.12 -13.42
N GLY A 217 -5.55 -18.42 -12.16
CA GLY A 217 -5.02 -19.56 -11.41
C GLY A 217 -3.71 -19.26 -10.65
N PHE A 218 -3.32 -17.99 -10.55
CA PHE A 218 -2.16 -17.60 -9.74
C PHE A 218 -2.52 -17.67 -8.24
N THR A 219 -1.62 -18.23 -7.43
CA THR A 219 -1.81 -18.27 -5.98
C THR A 219 -1.31 -16.98 -5.36
N ILE A 220 -2.18 -16.30 -4.61
CA ILE A 220 -1.85 -15.18 -3.73
C ILE A 220 -2.06 -15.65 -2.30
N ASP A 221 -1.00 -15.57 -1.51
CA ASP A 221 -1.02 -15.94 -0.08
C ASP A 221 -1.43 -14.76 0.79
N THR A 222 -1.69 -15.04 2.07
CA THR A 222 -1.94 -14.02 3.08
C THR A 222 -1.12 -14.29 4.33
N THR A 223 -0.83 -13.24 5.10
CA THR A 223 -0.31 -13.35 6.46
C THR A 223 -1.10 -12.44 7.39
N PRO A 224 -1.53 -12.95 8.57
CA PRO A 224 -2.23 -12.10 9.52
C PRO A 224 -1.28 -11.07 10.14
N ILE A 225 -1.76 -9.85 10.33
CA ILE A 225 -1.00 -8.78 10.99
C ILE A 225 -1.06 -8.85 12.53
N GLY A 226 -1.98 -9.66 13.07
CA GLY A 226 -2.27 -9.71 14.51
C GLY A 226 -3.17 -8.58 14.98
N ASP A 227 -3.32 -8.45 16.29
CA ASP A 227 -4.08 -7.38 16.93
C ASP A 227 -3.18 -6.14 17.11
N VAL A 228 -2.98 -5.41 16.01
CA VAL A 228 -2.15 -4.20 15.99
C VAL A 228 -2.97 -3.00 15.53
N PRO A 229 -2.77 -1.81 16.11
CA PRO A 229 -3.47 -0.61 15.68
C PRO A 229 -2.98 -0.18 14.28
N TRP A 230 -3.92 0.06 13.39
CA TRP A 230 -3.66 0.58 12.05
C TRP A 230 -4.90 1.34 11.53
N VAL A 231 -4.73 2.17 10.52
CA VAL A 231 -5.83 2.87 9.84
C VAL A 231 -5.45 3.30 8.43
N GLU A 232 -6.37 3.17 7.49
CA GLU A 232 -6.35 3.87 6.21
C GLU A 232 -6.96 5.26 6.40
N ILE A 233 -6.25 6.31 5.98
CA ILE A 233 -6.66 7.71 6.19
C ILE A 233 -7.43 8.19 4.97
N ASP A 234 -8.74 8.12 4.99
CA ASP A 234 -9.60 8.52 3.89
C ASP A 234 -10.33 9.86 4.11
N ASN A 235 -10.57 10.21 5.34
CA ASN A 235 -11.30 11.39 5.75
C ASN A 235 -10.74 11.99 7.05
N HIS A 236 -11.35 13.06 7.56
CA HIS A 236 -10.87 13.76 8.76
C HIS A 236 -10.99 12.92 10.05
N ASP A 237 -11.98 12.03 10.15
CA ASP A 237 -12.13 11.14 11.31
C ASP A 237 -11.02 10.08 11.31
N ASP A 238 -10.70 9.54 10.14
CA ASP A 238 -9.56 8.63 9.96
C ASP A 238 -8.23 9.34 10.26
N LEU A 239 -8.08 10.59 9.82
CA LEU A 239 -6.89 11.38 10.14
C LEU A 239 -6.74 11.59 11.65
N ALA A 240 -7.84 11.86 12.37
CA ALA A 240 -7.81 11.98 13.81
C ALA A 240 -7.41 10.65 14.49
N ARG A 241 -7.93 9.52 14.03
CA ARG A 241 -7.53 8.18 14.49
C ARG A 241 -6.06 7.91 14.16
N GLY A 242 -5.63 8.22 12.92
CA GLY A 242 -4.25 8.04 12.46
C GLY A 242 -3.24 8.79 13.32
N ARG A 243 -3.56 10.01 13.75
CA ARG A 243 -2.73 10.78 14.69
C ARG A 243 -2.59 10.11 16.04
N GLY A 244 -3.67 9.52 16.56
CA GLY A 244 -3.63 8.74 17.80
C GLY A 244 -2.76 7.48 17.68
N ILE A 245 -2.83 6.80 16.54
CA ILE A 245 -2.04 5.58 16.27
C ILE A 245 -0.57 5.92 16.03
N ALA A 246 -0.27 6.93 15.21
CA ALA A 246 1.10 7.35 14.89
C ALA A 246 1.92 7.75 16.13
N CYS A 247 1.28 8.25 17.18
CA CYS A 247 1.93 8.55 18.47
C CYS A 247 2.38 7.29 19.24
N LEU A 248 2.00 6.10 18.81
CA LEU A 248 2.41 4.84 19.45
C LEU A 248 3.75 4.32 18.89
N TYR A 249 4.18 4.86 17.75
CA TYR A 249 5.36 4.45 16.99
C TYR A 249 6.52 5.44 17.06
#